data_a22a1e8126836f6abff85489b11269aa
#
_entry.id   a22a1e8126836f6abff85489b11269aa
#
_cell.length_a   1.000
_cell.length_b   1.000
_cell.length_c   1.000
_cell.angle_alpha   90.00
_cell.angle_beta   90.00
_cell.angle_gamma   90.00
#
_symmetry.space_group_name_H-M   'P 1'
#
loop_
_entity.id
_entity.type
_entity.pdbx_description
1 polymer ?
#
loop_
_entity_poly.entity_id
_entity_poly.type
_entity_poly.pdbx_seq_one_letter_code
_entity_poly.pdbx_strand_id
1 'polypeptide(L)'
;MTSINSKVLVVLLIIGMAAIPALGNSGGPPYLNQDGDPTVKYGCSCHNNGAVSERAVVMITSVPIMYELGESYELTIKVADSLTLSGGDGNSKAGFMLSSDSIGVFSWNDDQEIRIAADTEADISHSDTDSDGIWIVTWTAPSEDLGTVNFWLAGNSVDGGGIPDTEDYWNLLAFSISPPGTIAEGDNDATLSTRTISVGDYDSLFLLEETDAEKEAKRQEALSMKIYQ
;
A
#
# COMPACT_ATOMS: atom_id res chain seq x y z
N MET A 1 30.69 -20.07 44.72
CA MET A 1 30.49 -19.91 43.27
C MET A 1 29.78 -21.16 42.78
N THR A 2 28.48 -21.07 42.55
CA THR A 2 27.66 -22.19 42.02
C THR A 2 27.86 -22.30 40.50
N SER A 3 28.44 -23.41 40.07
CA SER A 3 28.64 -23.69 38.65
C SER A 3 27.27 -23.96 38.01
N ILE A 4 26.87 -23.12 37.06
CA ILE A 4 25.68 -23.33 36.26
C ILE A 4 25.93 -24.56 35.39
N ASN A 5 25.03 -25.54 35.50
CA ASN A 5 25.14 -26.80 34.76
C ASN A 5 25.02 -26.48 33.24
N SER A 6 25.99 -26.97 32.44
CA SER A 6 26.09 -26.64 31.00
C SER A 6 24.80 -26.94 30.21
N LYS A 7 24.03 -27.94 30.63
CA LYS A 7 22.73 -28.25 30.04
C LYS A 7 21.66 -27.16 30.28
N VAL A 8 21.69 -26.52 31.47
CA VAL A 8 20.78 -25.39 31.78
C VAL A 8 21.18 -24.15 30.96
N LEU A 9 22.47 -23.92 30.77
CA LEU A 9 22.98 -22.83 29.96
C LEU A 9 22.56 -22.98 28.48
N VAL A 10 22.66 -24.20 27.93
CA VAL A 10 22.23 -24.48 26.54
C VAL A 10 20.73 -24.30 26.38
N VAL A 11 19.91 -24.75 27.34
CA VAL A 11 18.44 -24.55 27.29
C VAL A 11 18.07 -23.06 27.37
N LEU A 12 18.72 -22.29 28.22
CA LEU A 12 18.54 -20.84 28.32
C LEU A 12 19.00 -20.12 27.05
N LEU A 13 20.05 -20.58 26.38
CA LEU A 13 20.50 -20.04 25.09
C LEU A 13 19.50 -20.34 23.96
N ILE A 14 18.95 -21.55 23.92
CA ILE A 14 17.95 -21.95 22.94
C ILE A 14 16.63 -21.15 23.15
N ILE A 15 16.19 -20.96 24.39
CA ILE A 15 15.01 -20.15 24.69
C ILE A 15 15.26 -18.67 24.36
N GLY A 16 16.46 -18.16 24.58
CA GLY A 16 16.87 -16.79 24.23
C GLY A 16 16.92 -16.55 22.70
N MET A 17 17.20 -17.58 21.91
CA MET A 17 17.20 -17.49 20.44
C MET A 17 15.80 -17.68 19.83
N ALA A 18 14.84 -18.24 20.55
CA ALA A 18 13.46 -18.45 20.08
C ALA A 18 12.55 -17.22 20.29
N ALA A 19 13.03 -16.21 21.01
CA ALA A 19 12.28 -14.98 21.28
C ALA A 19 12.98 -13.78 20.64
N ILE A 20 13.13 -13.78 19.32
CA ILE A 20 13.22 -12.52 18.58
C ILE A 20 11.77 -12.10 18.40
N PRO A 21 11.26 -11.07 19.14
CA PRO A 21 9.98 -10.51 18.79
C PRO A 21 10.11 -10.03 17.34
N ALA A 22 9.17 -10.41 16.49
CA ALA A 22 8.99 -9.72 15.22
C ALA A 22 8.61 -8.29 15.58
N LEU A 23 9.61 -7.41 15.64
CA LEU A 23 9.39 -5.98 15.88
C LEU A 23 8.65 -5.47 14.66
N GLY A 24 7.47 -4.90 14.88
CA GLY A 24 6.74 -4.17 13.84
C GLY A 24 7.68 -3.12 13.24
N ASN A 25 7.70 -3.03 11.93
CA ASN A 25 8.65 -2.18 11.21
C ASN A 25 7.96 -0.88 10.81
N SER A 26 7.73 0.03 11.78
CA SER A 26 7.10 1.33 11.54
C SER A 26 7.86 2.18 10.50
N GLY A 27 9.16 1.97 10.35
CA GLY A 27 9.99 2.60 9.32
C GLY A 27 9.97 1.92 7.95
N GLY A 28 8.98 1.08 7.69
CA GLY A 28 8.83 0.33 6.45
C GLY A 28 9.47 -1.06 6.47
N PRO A 29 8.95 -2.00 5.68
CA PRO A 29 9.45 -3.38 5.63
C PRO A 29 10.87 -3.44 5.07
N PRO A 30 11.64 -4.52 5.38
CA PRO A 30 12.87 -4.78 4.65
C PRO A 30 12.56 -5.05 3.18
N TYR A 31 13.44 -4.63 2.28
CA TYR A 31 13.25 -4.85 0.84
C TYR A 31 13.18 -6.34 0.46
N LEU A 32 14.06 -7.15 1.04
CA LEU A 32 14.05 -8.59 0.86
C LEU A 32 13.43 -9.29 2.07
N ASN A 33 12.62 -10.30 1.81
CA ASN A 33 12.13 -11.21 2.82
C ASN A 33 13.26 -12.16 3.30
N GLN A 34 12.94 -13.09 4.21
CA GLN A 34 13.92 -14.04 4.76
C GLN A 34 14.48 -15.00 3.71
N ASP A 35 13.77 -15.22 2.61
CA ASP A 35 14.16 -16.10 1.50
C ASP A 35 14.99 -15.36 0.43
N GLY A 36 15.14 -14.03 0.57
CA GLY A 36 15.90 -13.19 -0.36
C GLY A 36 15.08 -12.67 -1.53
N ASP A 37 13.75 -12.78 -1.48
CA ASP A 37 12.84 -12.28 -2.50
C ASP A 37 12.34 -10.87 -2.17
N PRO A 38 12.01 -10.03 -3.18
CA PRO A 38 11.45 -8.71 -2.93
C PRO A 38 10.14 -8.78 -2.13
N THR A 39 10.12 -8.20 -0.95
CA THR A 39 8.97 -8.24 -0.02
C THR A 39 7.68 -7.75 -0.68
N VAL A 40 7.76 -6.73 -1.54
CA VAL A 40 6.59 -6.16 -2.23
C VAL A 40 5.84 -7.19 -3.09
N LYS A 41 6.52 -8.18 -3.64
CA LYS A 41 5.91 -9.23 -4.48
C LYS A 41 5.20 -10.31 -3.65
N TYR A 42 5.53 -10.43 -2.38
CA TYR A 42 4.97 -11.44 -1.47
C TYR A 42 4.05 -10.82 -0.40
N GLY A 43 3.96 -9.48 -0.36
CA GLY A 43 3.11 -8.74 0.55
C GLY A 43 3.59 -8.76 2.00
N CYS A 44 2.73 -8.36 2.90
CA CYS A 44 3.02 -8.21 4.32
C CYS A 44 2.77 -9.51 5.11
N SER A 45 3.29 -10.63 4.64
CA SER A 45 3.00 -11.98 5.13
C SER A 45 3.38 -12.27 6.60
N CYS A 46 4.11 -11.37 7.26
CA CYS A 46 4.32 -11.43 8.72
C CYS A 46 3.06 -11.06 9.50
N HIS A 47 2.11 -10.36 8.88
CA HIS A 47 0.86 -9.89 9.46
C HIS A 47 -0.29 -10.85 9.13
N ASN A 48 -1.36 -10.83 9.91
CA ASN A 48 -2.56 -11.64 9.71
C ASN A 48 -2.26 -13.13 9.43
N ASN A 49 -1.28 -13.72 10.13
CA ASN A 49 -0.82 -15.10 9.91
C ASN A 49 -0.47 -15.42 8.43
N GLY A 50 -0.01 -14.44 7.67
CA GLY A 50 0.34 -14.58 6.26
C GLY A 50 -0.83 -14.52 5.29
N ALA A 51 -2.05 -14.33 5.76
CA ALA A 51 -3.23 -14.27 4.91
C ALA A 51 -3.56 -12.84 4.47
N VAL A 52 -3.86 -12.65 3.20
CA VAL A 52 -4.48 -11.41 2.69
C VAL A 52 -5.86 -11.21 3.29
N SER A 53 -6.31 -9.97 3.38
CA SER A 53 -7.62 -9.63 3.93
C SER A 53 -8.36 -8.63 3.03
N GLU A 54 -9.59 -8.93 2.67
CA GLU A 54 -10.49 -8.00 1.98
C GLU A 54 -10.72 -6.71 2.80
N ARG A 55 -10.53 -6.78 4.11
CA ARG A 55 -10.64 -5.62 5.00
C ARG A 55 -9.55 -4.59 4.72
N ALA A 56 -8.36 -5.00 4.29
CA ALA A 56 -7.31 -4.08 3.85
C ALA A 56 -7.57 -3.63 2.42
N VAL A 57 -7.98 -2.39 2.24
CA VAL A 57 -8.10 -1.76 0.93
C VAL A 57 -6.77 -1.13 0.55
N VAL A 58 -6.22 -1.58 -0.56
CA VAL A 58 -5.01 -1.01 -1.16
C VAL A 58 -5.38 -0.44 -2.52
N MET A 59 -5.12 0.83 -2.73
CA MET A 59 -5.54 1.57 -3.91
C MET A 59 -4.43 2.47 -4.43
N ILE A 60 -4.40 2.63 -5.74
CA ILE A 60 -3.58 3.64 -6.41
C ILE A 60 -4.43 4.33 -7.48
N THR A 61 -4.39 5.66 -7.52
CA THR A 61 -5.16 6.47 -8.45
C THR A 61 -4.25 7.24 -9.40
N SER A 62 -4.85 7.82 -10.44
CA SER A 62 -4.16 8.60 -11.48
C SER A 62 -3.14 7.78 -12.29
N VAL A 63 -3.26 6.45 -12.30
CA VAL A 63 -2.37 5.55 -13.04
C VAL A 63 -2.62 5.70 -14.52
N PRO A 64 -1.64 6.08 -15.35
CA PRO A 64 -1.82 6.13 -16.79
C PRO A 64 -2.03 4.72 -17.36
N ILE A 65 -2.82 4.60 -18.41
CA ILE A 65 -2.97 3.33 -19.15
C ILE A 65 -1.70 3.03 -19.93
N MET A 66 -1.10 4.08 -20.47
CA MET A 66 0.11 4.05 -21.26
C MET A 66 1.04 5.17 -20.77
N TYR A 67 2.34 4.92 -20.75
CA TYR A 67 3.30 5.97 -20.43
C TYR A 67 3.87 6.62 -21.69
N GLU A 68 4.26 7.88 -21.57
CA GLU A 68 5.11 8.57 -22.54
C GLU A 68 6.55 8.60 -22.04
N LEU A 69 7.53 8.56 -22.95
CA LEU A 69 8.94 8.47 -22.60
C LEU A 69 9.41 9.71 -21.82
N GLY A 70 9.94 9.50 -20.63
CA GLY A 70 10.44 10.54 -19.75
C GLY A 70 9.38 11.41 -19.08
N GLU A 71 8.09 11.15 -19.31
CA GLU A 71 7.01 11.88 -18.65
C GLU A 71 6.83 11.46 -17.20
N SER A 72 6.33 12.39 -16.39
CA SER A 72 6.13 12.23 -14.95
C SER A 72 4.64 12.18 -14.63
N TYR A 73 4.24 11.22 -13.80
CA TYR A 73 2.86 10.99 -13.40
C TYR A 73 2.73 11.05 -11.87
N GLU A 74 1.88 11.95 -11.39
CA GLU A 74 1.54 12.00 -9.98
C GLU A 74 0.52 10.91 -9.66
N LEU A 75 0.86 10.05 -8.74
CA LEU A 75 0.07 8.90 -8.29
C LEU A 75 -0.29 9.09 -6.83
N THR A 76 -1.53 8.77 -6.46
CA THR A 76 -1.93 8.75 -5.05
C THR A 76 -2.12 7.31 -4.60
N ILE A 77 -1.40 6.93 -3.55
CA ILE A 77 -1.52 5.64 -2.88
C ILE A 77 -2.45 5.83 -1.69
N LYS A 78 -3.40 4.89 -1.50
CA LYS A 78 -4.23 4.82 -0.30
C LYS A 78 -4.22 3.40 0.25
N VAL A 79 -3.99 3.30 1.55
CA VAL A 79 -4.13 2.05 2.31
C VAL A 79 -5.06 2.33 3.48
N ALA A 80 -6.16 1.59 3.56
CA ALA A 80 -7.17 1.82 4.58
C ALA A 80 -7.78 0.51 5.07
N ASP A 81 -8.29 0.55 6.29
CA ASP A 81 -9.22 -0.46 6.81
C ASP A 81 -10.63 -0.14 6.30
N SER A 82 -11.30 -1.08 5.62
CA SER A 82 -12.64 -0.89 5.05
C SER A 82 -13.72 -0.60 6.09
N LEU A 83 -13.50 -0.90 7.37
CA LEU A 83 -14.46 -0.61 8.44
C LEU A 83 -14.28 0.76 9.06
N THR A 84 -13.05 1.26 9.14
CA THR A 84 -12.73 2.54 9.79
C THR A 84 -12.43 3.66 8.79
N LEU A 85 -12.07 3.30 7.55
CA LEU A 85 -11.72 4.17 6.42
C LEU A 85 -10.48 5.04 6.63
N SER A 86 -9.80 4.82 7.71
CA SER A 86 -8.49 5.39 8.01
C SER A 86 -7.41 4.32 7.81
N GLY A 87 -6.18 4.67 8.01
CA GLY A 87 -5.06 3.72 7.96
C GLY A 87 -5.16 2.55 8.93
N GLY A 88 -6.18 2.55 9.77
CA GLY A 88 -6.50 1.50 10.71
C GLY A 88 -7.54 1.94 11.73
N ASP A 89 -7.76 1.24 12.85
CA ASP A 89 -8.72 1.61 13.86
C ASP A 89 -8.07 2.36 15.04
N GLY A 90 -8.64 3.49 15.44
CA GLY A 90 -8.29 4.22 16.67
C GLY A 90 -6.87 4.80 16.74
N ASN A 91 -5.87 4.02 17.10
CA ASN A 91 -4.45 4.38 17.09
C ASN A 91 -3.70 3.81 15.89
N SER A 92 -4.42 3.26 14.97
CA SER A 92 -3.96 2.46 13.88
C SER A 92 -3.40 3.30 12.77
N LYS A 93 -2.54 2.70 12.05
CA LYS A 93 -1.73 3.34 11.03
C LYS A 93 -1.60 2.42 9.83
N ALA A 94 -1.34 3.02 8.70
CA ALA A 94 -1.05 2.29 7.48
C ALA A 94 0.42 2.40 7.09
N GLY A 95 0.85 1.46 6.29
CA GLY A 95 2.13 1.47 5.60
C GLY A 95 2.01 0.87 4.22
N PHE A 96 2.95 1.18 3.34
CA PHE A 96 2.99 0.65 1.99
C PHE A 96 4.40 0.33 1.53
N MET A 97 4.50 -0.47 0.47
CA MET A 97 5.68 -0.65 -0.35
C MET A 97 5.24 -0.71 -1.82
N LEU A 98 5.91 0.04 -2.69
CA LEU A 98 5.63 0.12 -4.12
C LEU A 98 6.91 -0.14 -4.92
N SER A 99 6.81 -0.95 -5.97
CA SER A 99 7.89 -1.27 -6.92
C SER A 99 7.41 -1.12 -8.34
N SER A 100 8.26 -0.59 -9.22
CA SER A 100 8.07 -0.54 -10.68
C SER A 100 9.03 -1.50 -11.43
N ASP A 101 9.45 -2.59 -10.79
CA ASP A 101 10.32 -3.62 -11.35
C ASP A 101 11.64 -3.06 -11.93
N SER A 102 12.22 -2.08 -11.23
CA SER A 102 13.46 -1.38 -11.61
C SER A 102 13.34 -0.53 -12.89
N ILE A 103 12.12 -0.17 -13.32
CA ILE A 103 11.88 0.66 -14.51
C ILE A 103 11.29 2.01 -14.09
N GLY A 104 11.92 3.11 -14.55
CA GLY A 104 11.56 4.47 -14.13
C GLY A 104 12.04 4.76 -12.72
N VAL A 105 11.68 5.93 -12.21
CA VAL A 105 12.09 6.39 -10.87
C VAL A 105 10.92 7.04 -10.15
N PHE A 106 10.85 6.84 -8.83
CA PHE A 106 9.92 7.54 -7.96
C PHE A 106 10.58 8.76 -7.32
N SER A 107 9.81 9.81 -7.13
CA SER A 107 10.14 10.97 -6.32
C SER A 107 8.91 11.41 -5.53
N TRP A 108 9.12 12.20 -4.47
CA TRP A 108 8.07 12.68 -3.57
C TRP A 108 8.50 13.95 -2.85
N ASN A 109 7.58 14.62 -2.21
CA ASN A 109 7.89 15.73 -1.32
C ASN A 109 8.29 15.23 0.06
N ASP A 110 9.15 15.97 0.77
CA ASP A 110 9.71 15.58 2.08
C ASP A 110 8.63 15.31 3.15
N ASP A 111 7.43 15.88 3.01
CA ASP A 111 6.30 15.72 3.92
C ASP A 111 5.55 14.40 3.76
N GLN A 112 5.89 13.60 2.75
CA GLN A 112 5.21 12.33 2.48
C GLN A 112 5.74 11.14 3.30
N GLU A 113 6.79 11.33 4.09
CA GLU A 113 7.40 10.29 4.93
C GLU A 113 7.67 8.98 4.18
N ILE A 114 8.28 9.13 3.00
CA ILE A 114 8.65 8.03 2.10
C ILE A 114 10.17 7.87 2.08
N ARG A 115 10.63 6.66 1.81
CA ARG A 115 12.04 6.33 1.64
C ARG A 115 12.25 5.39 0.45
N ILE A 116 13.47 5.36 -0.07
CA ILE A 116 13.92 4.29 -0.96
C ILE A 116 13.94 2.98 -0.16
N ALA A 117 13.31 1.94 -0.69
CA ALA A 117 13.19 0.65 -0.04
C ALA A 117 14.34 -0.30 -0.39
N ALA A 118 14.94 -0.13 -1.57
CA ALA A 118 16.09 -0.86 -2.06
C ALA A 118 17.24 0.10 -2.40
N ASP A 119 18.18 -0.35 -3.21
CA ASP A 119 19.27 0.50 -3.71
C ASP A 119 18.86 1.30 -4.97
N THR A 120 17.58 1.28 -5.33
CA THR A 120 17.05 1.93 -6.54
C THR A 120 15.84 2.80 -6.22
N GLU A 121 15.71 3.93 -6.94
CA GLU A 121 14.56 4.84 -6.85
C GLU A 121 13.27 4.25 -7.48
N ALA A 122 13.33 3.03 -7.98
CA ALA A 122 12.19 2.27 -8.50
C ALA A 122 11.45 1.46 -7.43
N ASP A 123 11.98 1.43 -6.20
CA ASP A 123 11.42 0.70 -5.07
C ASP A 123 11.34 1.63 -3.85
N ILE A 124 10.12 1.93 -3.43
CA ILE A 124 9.85 2.88 -2.34
C ILE A 124 8.95 2.27 -1.27
N SER A 125 9.03 2.81 -0.07
CA SER A 125 8.20 2.44 1.07
C SER A 125 7.97 3.65 1.96
N HIS A 126 6.95 3.59 2.81
CA HIS A 126 6.83 4.55 3.91
C HIS A 126 8.09 4.52 4.80
N SER A 127 8.43 5.67 5.37
CA SER A 127 9.51 5.82 6.36
C SER A 127 8.97 5.97 7.78
N ASP A 128 7.72 6.36 7.91
CA ASP A 128 6.91 6.27 9.12
C ASP A 128 5.47 5.89 8.73
N THR A 129 4.72 5.36 9.68
CA THR A 129 3.34 4.95 9.47
C THR A 129 2.42 6.17 9.49
N ASP A 130 1.42 6.18 8.61
CA ASP A 130 0.47 7.27 8.45
C ASP A 130 -0.95 6.88 8.92
N SER A 131 -1.61 7.75 9.69
CA SER A 131 -2.97 7.52 10.19
C SER A 131 -4.03 7.71 9.09
N ASP A 132 -3.77 8.56 8.11
CA ASP A 132 -4.68 8.79 6.99
C ASP A 132 -4.50 7.74 5.89
N GLY A 133 -3.31 7.12 5.86
CA GLY A 133 -2.96 6.08 4.92
C GLY A 133 -2.88 6.58 3.48
N ILE A 134 -2.47 7.83 3.27
CA ILE A 134 -2.44 8.48 1.95
C ILE A 134 -1.04 9.02 1.69
N TRP A 135 -0.49 8.67 0.52
CA TRP A 135 0.80 9.18 0.04
C TRP A 135 0.70 9.62 -1.41
N ILE A 136 1.39 10.70 -1.74
CA ILE A 136 1.49 11.22 -3.09
C ILE A 136 2.92 11.02 -3.57
N VAL A 137 3.07 10.32 -4.70
CA VAL A 137 4.35 10.03 -5.32
C VAL A 137 4.32 10.41 -6.80
N THR A 138 5.45 10.79 -7.34
CA THR A 138 5.62 11.01 -8.77
C THR A 138 6.44 9.87 -9.34
N TRP A 139 5.90 9.13 -10.31
CA TRP A 139 6.66 8.18 -11.11
C TRP A 139 7.08 8.82 -12.43
N THR A 140 8.37 8.87 -12.69
CA THR A 140 8.90 9.32 -13.98
C THR A 140 9.22 8.09 -14.83
N ALA A 141 8.59 8.00 -15.99
CA ALA A 141 8.78 6.92 -16.94
C ALA A 141 10.21 6.91 -17.51
N PRO A 142 10.69 5.76 -18.00
CA PRO A 142 12.01 5.67 -18.64
C PRO A 142 12.07 6.56 -19.89
N SER A 143 13.27 7.06 -20.18
CA SER A 143 13.52 7.88 -21.39
C SER A 143 13.62 7.06 -22.68
N GLU A 144 13.59 5.73 -22.56
CA GLU A 144 13.62 4.76 -23.67
C GLU A 144 12.46 3.79 -23.50
N ASP A 145 11.96 3.23 -24.62
CA ASP A 145 10.93 2.21 -24.58
C ASP A 145 11.52 0.89 -24.05
N LEU A 146 11.21 0.58 -22.82
CA LEU A 146 11.58 -0.66 -22.13
C LEU A 146 10.44 -1.68 -22.08
N GLY A 147 9.35 -1.44 -22.84
CA GLY A 147 8.19 -2.30 -22.85
C GLY A 147 7.22 -2.03 -21.69
N THR A 148 6.38 -3.01 -21.40
CA THR A 148 5.40 -2.93 -20.32
C THR A 148 6.09 -2.87 -18.96
N VAL A 149 5.71 -1.87 -18.14
CA VAL A 149 6.19 -1.74 -16.77
C VAL A 149 5.22 -2.41 -15.82
N ASN A 150 5.72 -3.34 -15.01
CA ASN A 150 4.93 -4.00 -13.99
C ASN A 150 5.13 -3.33 -12.63
N PHE A 151 4.05 -3.19 -11.90
CA PHE A 151 4.02 -2.59 -10.58
C PHE A 151 3.47 -3.57 -9.56
N TRP A 152 4.01 -3.51 -8.34
CA TRP A 152 3.50 -4.20 -7.17
C TRP A 152 3.34 -3.18 -6.04
N LEU A 153 2.16 -3.12 -5.46
CA LEU A 153 1.84 -2.28 -4.32
C LEU A 153 1.29 -3.15 -3.19
N ALA A 154 2.07 -3.32 -2.15
CA ALA A 154 1.63 -3.95 -0.91
C ALA A 154 1.23 -2.86 0.09
N GLY A 155 0.11 -3.05 0.77
CA GLY A 155 -0.39 -2.17 1.80
C GLY A 155 -0.80 -2.93 3.04
N ASN A 156 -0.53 -2.36 4.21
CA ASN A 156 -0.88 -2.93 5.50
C ASN A 156 -1.57 -1.88 6.37
N SER A 157 -2.72 -2.23 6.90
CA SER A 157 -3.47 -1.46 7.89
C SER A 157 -3.36 -2.18 9.23
N VAL A 158 -2.74 -1.53 10.22
CA VAL A 158 -2.39 -2.13 11.51
C VAL A 158 -3.19 -1.52 12.65
N ASP A 159 -3.40 -2.27 13.72
CA ASP A 159 -4.09 -1.81 14.94
C ASP A 159 -3.22 -0.92 15.85
N GLY A 160 -1.91 -0.84 15.55
CA GLY A 160 -0.94 -0.09 16.36
C GLY A 160 -0.42 -0.86 17.58
N GLY A 161 -0.66 -2.16 17.67
CA GLY A 161 -0.19 -3.04 18.75
C GLY A 161 1.33 -3.19 18.83
N GLY A 162 2.07 -2.78 17.78
CA GLY A 162 3.52 -2.72 17.74
C GLY A 162 4.21 -4.06 17.44
N ILE A 163 3.45 -5.13 17.29
CA ILE A 163 3.91 -6.44 16.83
C ILE A 163 2.94 -6.97 15.77
N PRO A 164 3.43 -7.65 14.72
CA PRO A 164 2.54 -8.26 13.72
C PRO A 164 1.62 -9.29 14.36
N ASP A 165 0.31 -9.16 14.14
CA ASP A 165 -0.69 -10.08 14.65
C ASP A 165 -1.88 -10.30 13.69
N THR A 166 -2.99 -10.86 14.19
CA THR A 166 -4.17 -11.19 13.38
C THR A 166 -5.13 -10.01 13.18
N GLU A 167 -4.89 -8.89 13.83
CA GLU A 167 -5.66 -7.65 13.70
C GLU A 167 -4.99 -6.66 12.73
N ASP A 168 -3.83 -7.05 12.20
CA ASP A 168 -3.14 -6.35 11.12
C ASP A 168 -3.62 -6.87 9.77
N TYR A 169 -4.25 -6.03 8.98
CA TYR A 169 -4.84 -6.43 7.69
C TYR A 169 -3.98 -5.92 6.54
N TRP A 170 -3.63 -6.80 5.62
CA TRP A 170 -2.83 -6.44 4.47
C TRP A 170 -3.39 -7.00 3.16
N ASN A 171 -3.02 -6.37 2.07
CA ASN A 171 -3.35 -6.82 0.73
C ASN A 171 -2.24 -6.45 -0.27
N LEU A 172 -2.30 -7.02 -1.46
CA LEU A 172 -1.32 -6.86 -2.53
C LEU A 172 -2.03 -6.56 -3.84
N LEU A 173 -1.64 -5.48 -4.49
CA LEU A 173 -2.10 -5.06 -5.80
C LEU A 173 -0.97 -5.20 -6.81
N ALA A 174 -1.25 -5.86 -7.96
CA ALA A 174 -0.34 -5.92 -9.08
C ALA A 174 -1.01 -5.36 -10.34
N PHE A 175 -0.31 -4.52 -11.08
CA PHE A 175 -0.81 -3.92 -12.31
C PHE A 175 0.34 -3.61 -13.28
N SER A 176 -0.01 -3.20 -14.50
CA SER A 176 0.99 -2.81 -15.49
C SER A 176 0.59 -1.55 -16.23
N ILE A 177 1.57 -0.81 -16.72
CA ILE A 177 1.41 0.34 -17.60
C ILE A 177 2.05 -0.02 -18.94
N SER A 178 1.31 0.20 -20.03
CA SER A 178 1.76 -0.14 -21.39
C SER A 178 2.81 0.86 -21.89
N PRO A 179 3.73 0.42 -22.78
CA PRO A 179 4.69 1.32 -23.43
C PRO A 179 4.00 2.24 -24.46
N PRO A 180 4.69 3.30 -24.95
CA PRO A 180 4.14 4.23 -25.93
C PRO A 180 3.65 3.50 -27.19
N GLY A 181 2.53 3.97 -27.75
CA GLY A 181 2.02 3.50 -29.02
C GLY A 181 1.39 2.10 -29.05
N THR A 182 1.18 1.48 -27.88
CA THR A 182 0.55 0.13 -27.81
C THR A 182 -0.96 0.15 -27.97
N ILE A 183 -1.61 1.32 -27.90
CA ILE A 183 -3.06 1.47 -28.09
C ILE A 183 -3.37 1.57 -29.56
N ALA A 184 -4.30 0.72 -30.05
CA ALA A 184 -4.70 0.68 -31.44
C ALA A 184 -5.26 2.03 -31.92
N GLU A 185 -4.88 2.44 -33.14
CA GLU A 185 -5.43 3.62 -33.82
C GLU A 185 -6.96 3.57 -33.83
N GLY A 186 -7.60 4.51 -33.16
CA GLY A 186 -9.08 4.58 -33.04
C GLY A 186 -9.58 4.68 -31.60
N ASP A 187 -8.76 4.39 -30.61
CA ASP A 187 -9.08 4.60 -29.20
C ASP A 187 -8.56 5.98 -28.74
N ASN A 188 -9.20 7.04 -29.27
CA ASN A 188 -8.81 8.43 -29.03
C ASN A 188 -8.93 8.88 -27.56
N ASP A 189 -9.49 8.04 -26.69
CA ASP A 189 -9.72 8.35 -25.28
C ASP A 189 -8.62 7.80 -24.36
N ALA A 190 -7.83 6.88 -24.84
CA ALA A 190 -6.87 6.14 -24.03
C ALA A 190 -5.58 6.92 -23.70
N THR A 191 -5.18 7.87 -24.51
CA THR A 191 -3.94 8.65 -24.33
C THR A 191 -4.02 9.70 -23.20
N LEU A 192 -5.22 10.02 -22.74
CA LEU A 192 -5.45 10.98 -21.64
C LEU A 192 -6.11 10.35 -20.42
N SER A 193 -6.43 9.05 -20.48
CA SER A 193 -7.14 8.41 -19.38
C SER A 193 -6.19 7.87 -18.34
N THR A 194 -6.40 8.31 -17.12
CA THR A 194 -5.87 7.68 -15.92
C THR A 194 -6.95 6.74 -15.37
N ARG A 195 -6.52 5.77 -14.58
CA ARG A 195 -7.40 4.82 -13.90
C ARG A 195 -7.10 4.73 -12.42
N THR A 196 -8.10 4.30 -11.68
CA THR A 196 -7.95 3.84 -10.30
C THR A 196 -7.86 2.32 -10.31
N ILE A 197 -6.94 1.78 -9.53
CA ILE A 197 -6.75 0.34 -9.37
C ILE A 197 -6.78 0.05 -7.87
N SER A 198 -7.57 -0.94 -7.46
CA SER A 198 -7.76 -1.26 -6.05
C SER A 198 -7.94 -2.76 -5.82
N VAL A 199 -7.71 -3.19 -4.60
CA VAL A 199 -8.00 -4.53 -4.06
C VAL A 199 -8.51 -4.38 -2.63
N GLY A 200 -9.28 -5.35 -2.16
CA GLY A 200 -9.99 -5.30 -0.89
C GLY A 200 -11.43 -4.82 -1.06
N ASP A 201 -12.14 -4.63 0.05
CA ASP A 201 -13.53 -4.15 0.07
C ASP A 201 -13.62 -2.64 -0.24
N TYR A 202 -13.31 -2.33 -1.49
CA TYR A 202 -13.28 -0.96 -2.00
C TYR A 202 -14.64 -0.27 -2.01
N ASP A 203 -15.72 -1.02 -2.22
CA ASP A 203 -17.07 -0.47 -2.27
C ASP A 203 -17.45 0.19 -0.93
N SER A 204 -16.93 -0.33 0.17
CA SER A 204 -17.11 0.28 1.49
C SER A 204 -16.52 1.68 1.59
N LEU A 205 -15.42 1.97 0.89
CA LEU A 205 -14.81 3.30 0.88
C LEU A 205 -15.70 4.33 0.17
N PHE A 206 -16.39 3.94 -0.91
CA PHE A 206 -17.29 4.83 -1.63
C PHE A 206 -18.57 5.16 -0.85
N LEU A 207 -19.10 4.17 -0.12
CA LEU A 207 -20.32 4.39 0.68
C LEU A 207 -20.14 5.44 1.78
N LEU A 208 -18.90 5.79 2.10
CA LEU A 208 -18.55 6.66 3.21
C LEU A 208 -17.86 7.96 2.76
N GLU A 209 -17.40 8.04 1.51
CA GLU A 209 -16.96 9.30 0.89
C GLU A 209 -18.14 10.20 0.45
N GLU A 210 -19.39 9.79 0.67
CA GLU A 210 -20.51 10.75 0.58
C GLU A 210 -20.24 11.85 1.60
N THR A 211 -19.87 13.01 1.08
CA THR A 211 -19.63 14.19 1.89
C THR A 211 -20.85 14.49 2.76
N ASP A 212 -20.66 15.07 3.92
CA ASP A 212 -21.79 15.49 4.76
C ASP A 212 -22.78 16.39 3.99
N ALA A 213 -22.30 17.10 2.95
CA ALA A 213 -23.14 17.88 2.03
C ALA A 213 -24.00 16.99 1.12
N GLU A 214 -23.51 15.87 0.61
CA GLU A 214 -24.29 14.93 -0.20
C GLU A 214 -25.31 14.17 0.63
N LYS A 215 -24.92 13.77 1.85
CA LYS A 215 -25.86 13.18 2.83
C LYS A 215 -26.99 14.15 3.18
N GLU A 216 -26.66 15.41 3.41
CA GLU A 216 -27.67 16.43 3.70
C GLU A 216 -28.55 16.73 2.46
N ALA A 217 -27.99 16.78 1.26
CA ALA A 217 -28.74 16.94 0.02
C ALA A 217 -29.74 15.79 -0.19
N LYS A 218 -29.32 14.54 -0.02
CA LYS A 218 -30.22 13.37 -0.09
C LYS A 218 -31.29 13.38 1.00
N ARG A 219 -30.94 13.85 2.19
CA ARG A 219 -31.89 14.02 3.29
C ARG A 219 -32.95 15.08 2.98
N GLN A 220 -32.56 16.22 2.40
CA GLN A 220 -33.47 17.28 1.98
C GLN A 220 -34.37 16.81 0.83
N GLU A 221 -33.85 16.08 -0.13
CA GLU A 221 -34.62 15.47 -1.22
C GLU A 221 -35.67 14.48 -0.69
N ALA A 222 -35.28 13.58 0.22
CA ALA A 222 -36.20 12.64 0.85
C ALA A 222 -37.28 13.32 1.68
N LEU A 223 -36.97 14.45 2.34
CA LEU A 223 -37.94 15.25 3.07
C LEU A 223 -38.92 15.97 2.12
N SER A 224 -38.43 16.48 0.98
CA SER A 224 -39.26 17.13 -0.01
C SER A 224 -40.26 16.16 -0.64
N MET A 225 -39.86 14.90 -0.92
CA MET A 225 -40.78 13.88 -1.44
C MET A 225 -41.90 13.49 -0.47
N LYS A 226 -41.67 13.61 0.84
CA LYS A 226 -42.67 13.32 1.89
C LYS A 226 -43.73 14.42 2.03
N ILE A 227 -43.47 15.63 1.56
CA ILE A 227 -44.39 16.77 1.65
C ILE A 227 -45.45 16.73 0.51
N TYR A 228 -45.23 15.95 -0.54
CA TYR A 228 -46.11 15.79 -1.67
C TYR A 228 -46.96 14.51 -1.67
N GLN A 229 -46.97 13.77 -0.59
CA GLN A 229 -47.89 12.65 -0.31
C GLN A 229 -48.91 13.04 0.77
#